data_4f0df06d5ed250bc143f724e40378e40
#
_entry.id   4f0df06d5ed250bc143f724e40378e40
#
_cell.length_a   1.000
_cell.length_b   1.000
_cell.length_c   1.000
_cell.angle_alpha   90.00
_cell.angle_beta   90.00
_cell.angle_gamma   90.00
#
_symmetry.space_group_name_H-M   'P 1'
#
loop_
_entity.id
_entity.type
_entity.pdbx_description
1 polymer ?
#
loop_
_entity_poly.entity_id
_entity_poly.type
_entity_poly.pdbx_seq_one_letter_code
_entity_poly.pdbx_strand_id
1 'polypeptide(L)'
;MTNVKMPPAFKDLTKPYRYKVYYGGRGAGRTWTVARFLIIEALRNNITILCTREYQRSIRHSVYAVIASQIKMMGLEDYFIIHHNQIKSVNGSSFIFDGLKVNINEVKSTEGIDICWVEEAQNTSDESWEILIPTIRTEGSYFIITMNTGSKLDPTYSRFIDNPPPESVVKLVTYEDNPFIPDTLIKEMQYCRDNDYAKYEHIWLGKSREISDSVIFAGRFEVKSLKDLEFPKDAVRYYYGMDFGFSSDPTVLIEVAVCDNILYVTREKYQLHLEIDQLPKWIKELVSDQMITCDNSRPETVSYLDKRHIRVRSNKHMKVIDGVEYLKSYKIIVDPDCLNTIYEFNNYSNEVDKTTGKPTTNIKKGNDHCIDAIRYAIQDLIINDNRALKSSKYRLF
;
A
#
# COMPACT_ATOMS: atom_id res chain seq x y z
N MET A 1 -16.56 18.40 -37.54
CA MET A 1 -15.78 18.19 -36.32
C MET A 1 -16.75 17.88 -35.19
N THR A 2 -16.68 16.68 -34.65
CA THR A 2 -17.56 16.24 -33.58
C THR A 2 -17.23 17.03 -32.31
N ASN A 3 -18.18 17.77 -31.79
CA ASN A 3 -17.97 18.58 -30.58
C ASN A 3 -17.97 17.65 -29.35
N VAL A 4 -16.81 17.23 -28.89
CA VAL A 4 -16.66 16.28 -27.78
C VAL A 4 -16.79 17.05 -26.47
N LYS A 5 -17.89 16.81 -25.76
CA LYS A 5 -18.11 17.40 -24.44
C LYS A 5 -17.28 16.66 -23.41
N MET A 6 -16.42 17.39 -22.70
CA MET A 6 -15.64 16.89 -21.53
C MET A 6 -15.97 17.73 -20.30
N PRO A 7 -16.01 17.14 -19.10
CA PRO A 7 -16.22 17.89 -17.87
C PRO A 7 -15.09 18.94 -17.68
N PRO A 8 -15.42 20.17 -17.25
CA PRO A 8 -14.43 21.26 -17.10
C PRO A 8 -13.27 20.93 -16.14
N ALA A 9 -13.50 20.04 -15.17
CA ALA A 9 -12.48 19.60 -14.23
C ALA A 9 -11.24 18.97 -14.91
N PHE A 10 -11.39 18.47 -16.15
CA PHE A 10 -10.32 17.81 -16.92
C PHE A 10 -9.61 18.74 -17.92
N LYS A 11 -9.81 20.05 -17.86
CA LYS A 11 -9.17 21.02 -18.77
C LYS A 11 -7.65 20.94 -18.81
N ASP A 12 -7.02 20.50 -17.73
CA ASP A 12 -5.56 20.41 -17.63
C ASP A 12 -4.97 19.18 -18.36
N LEU A 13 -5.81 18.28 -18.92
CA LEU A 13 -5.34 17.23 -19.84
C LEU A 13 -4.60 17.82 -21.04
N THR A 14 -4.98 19.00 -21.52
CA THR A 14 -4.37 19.67 -22.67
C THR A 14 -3.09 20.46 -22.33
N LYS A 15 -2.75 20.60 -21.06
CA LYS A 15 -1.56 21.38 -20.64
C LYS A 15 -0.29 20.51 -20.59
N PRO A 16 0.89 21.10 -20.71
CA PRO A 16 2.17 20.38 -20.79
C PRO A 16 2.68 19.95 -19.41
N TYR A 17 1.95 19.10 -18.72
CA TYR A 17 2.41 18.47 -17.48
C TYR A 17 2.94 17.08 -17.77
N ARG A 18 4.03 16.67 -17.10
CA ARG A 18 4.57 15.32 -17.17
C ARG A 18 3.64 14.30 -16.51
N TYR A 19 3.04 14.65 -15.37
CA TYR A 19 2.12 13.78 -14.64
C TYR A 19 0.77 14.47 -14.47
N LYS A 20 -0.27 13.87 -15.04
CA LYS A 20 -1.66 14.36 -14.97
C LYS A 20 -2.49 13.37 -14.15
N VAL A 21 -2.69 13.69 -12.86
CA VAL A 21 -3.27 12.80 -11.87
C VAL A 21 -4.71 13.22 -11.57
N TYR A 22 -5.65 12.33 -11.83
CA TYR A 22 -7.07 12.53 -11.53
C TYR A 22 -7.55 11.42 -10.59
N TYR A 23 -7.77 11.75 -9.33
CA TYR A 23 -8.18 10.81 -8.30
C TYR A 23 -9.51 11.23 -7.68
N GLY A 24 -10.17 10.35 -6.92
CA GLY A 24 -11.39 10.68 -6.20
C GLY A 24 -12.46 9.61 -6.24
N GLY A 25 -13.73 10.04 -6.12
CA GLY A 25 -14.87 9.16 -5.97
C GLY A 25 -15.36 8.52 -7.27
N ARG A 26 -16.30 7.60 -7.16
CA ARG A 26 -17.02 7.02 -8.30
C ARG A 26 -17.94 8.05 -8.94
N GLY A 27 -18.30 7.82 -10.20
CA GLY A 27 -19.22 8.70 -10.94
C GLY A 27 -18.57 9.94 -11.55
N ALA A 28 -17.28 10.23 -11.29
CA ALA A 28 -16.55 11.40 -11.80
C ALA A 28 -16.33 11.41 -13.33
N GLY A 29 -16.56 10.30 -14.02
CA GLY A 29 -16.39 10.21 -15.48
C GLY A 29 -14.95 10.18 -15.97
N ARG A 30 -13.97 9.91 -15.09
CA ARG A 30 -12.51 9.91 -15.40
C ARG A 30 -12.17 9.03 -16.60
N THR A 31 -12.52 7.76 -16.56
CA THR A 31 -12.18 6.77 -17.59
C THR A 31 -12.72 7.17 -18.97
N TRP A 32 -13.97 7.63 -19.05
CA TRP A 32 -14.58 8.08 -20.30
C TRP A 32 -13.94 9.36 -20.83
N THR A 33 -13.65 10.31 -19.95
CA THR A 33 -13.05 11.59 -20.32
C THR A 33 -11.64 11.41 -20.87
N VAL A 34 -10.83 10.59 -20.18
CA VAL A 34 -9.46 10.29 -20.64
C VAL A 34 -9.50 9.50 -21.95
N ALA A 35 -10.38 8.50 -22.09
CA ALA A 35 -10.52 7.76 -23.34
C ALA A 35 -10.85 8.70 -24.52
N ARG A 36 -11.82 9.61 -24.37
CA ARG A 36 -12.17 10.59 -25.40
C ARG A 36 -11.02 11.54 -25.73
N PHE A 37 -10.30 12.01 -24.71
CA PHE A 37 -9.11 12.84 -24.89
C PHE A 37 -8.05 12.12 -25.71
N LEU A 38 -7.72 10.86 -25.35
CA LEU A 38 -6.73 10.06 -26.05
C LEU A 38 -7.11 9.75 -27.50
N ILE A 39 -8.39 9.49 -27.78
CA ILE A 39 -8.90 9.30 -29.15
C ILE A 39 -8.67 10.56 -29.98
N ILE A 40 -8.93 11.73 -29.42
CA ILE A 40 -8.72 13.02 -30.12
C ILE A 40 -7.23 13.26 -30.36
N GLU A 41 -6.38 13.01 -29.37
CA GLU A 41 -4.92 13.17 -29.52
C GLU A 41 -4.35 12.22 -30.58
N ALA A 42 -4.84 10.97 -30.62
CA ALA A 42 -4.46 9.98 -31.63
C ALA A 42 -4.89 10.37 -33.06
N LEU A 43 -5.96 11.16 -33.22
CA LEU A 43 -6.36 11.68 -34.53
C LEU A 43 -5.56 12.92 -34.96
N ARG A 44 -5.09 13.72 -33.99
CA ARG A 44 -4.36 14.95 -34.27
C ARG A 44 -2.86 14.70 -34.56
N ASN A 45 -2.31 13.71 -33.91
CA ASN A 45 -0.87 13.42 -33.89
C ASN A 45 -0.65 11.95 -34.24
N ASN A 46 0.54 11.61 -34.78
CA ASN A 46 0.96 10.23 -34.94
C ASN A 46 1.73 9.82 -33.67
N ILE A 47 1.06 9.17 -32.73
CA ILE A 47 1.57 8.87 -31.38
C ILE A 47 1.28 7.43 -30.95
N THR A 48 2.14 6.92 -30.09
CA THR A 48 1.94 5.64 -29.42
C THR A 48 1.45 5.87 -28.00
N ILE A 49 0.31 5.27 -27.68
CA ILE A 49 -0.37 5.38 -26.39
C ILE A 49 -0.34 4.03 -25.70
N LEU A 50 0.34 3.94 -24.57
CA LEU A 50 0.27 2.77 -23.69
C LEU A 50 -0.88 2.96 -22.69
N CYS A 51 -1.85 2.07 -22.75
CA CYS A 51 -2.93 1.96 -21.76
C CYS A 51 -2.62 0.78 -20.84
N THR A 52 -2.48 1.01 -19.55
CA THR A 52 -2.04 -0.02 -18.62
C THR A 52 -2.81 -0.04 -17.29
N ARG A 53 -2.77 -1.19 -16.65
CA ARG A 53 -3.22 -1.50 -15.29
C ARG A 53 -2.24 -2.46 -14.64
N GLU A 54 -2.30 -2.63 -13.33
CA GLU A 54 -1.48 -3.66 -12.66
C GLU A 54 -1.74 -5.06 -13.20
N TYR A 55 -3.01 -5.44 -13.42
CA TYR A 55 -3.39 -6.77 -13.88
C TYR A 55 -3.93 -6.79 -15.31
N GLN A 56 -3.31 -7.56 -16.20
CA GLN A 56 -3.65 -7.66 -17.63
C GLN A 56 -5.08 -8.15 -17.91
N ARG A 57 -5.59 -9.11 -17.14
CA ARG A 57 -6.93 -9.68 -17.36
C ARG A 57 -8.05 -8.65 -17.33
N SER A 58 -7.87 -7.57 -16.58
CA SER A 58 -8.87 -6.50 -16.46
C SER A 58 -8.83 -5.47 -17.61
N ILE A 59 -7.72 -5.33 -18.33
CA ILE A 59 -7.53 -4.32 -19.37
C ILE A 59 -8.47 -4.48 -20.54
N ARG A 60 -8.67 -5.72 -21.02
CA ARG A 60 -9.54 -6.03 -22.18
C ARG A 60 -11.00 -5.67 -21.91
N HIS A 61 -11.49 -6.01 -20.72
CA HIS A 61 -12.88 -5.78 -20.33
C HIS A 61 -13.14 -4.35 -19.84
N SER A 62 -12.10 -3.54 -19.67
CA SER A 62 -12.20 -2.18 -19.16
C SER A 62 -11.68 -1.14 -20.16
N VAL A 63 -10.39 -0.84 -20.15
CA VAL A 63 -9.80 0.27 -20.92
C VAL A 63 -9.97 0.07 -22.43
N TYR A 64 -9.65 -1.13 -22.94
CA TYR A 64 -9.83 -1.45 -24.35
C TYR A 64 -11.31 -1.32 -24.79
N ALA A 65 -12.22 -1.93 -24.03
CA ALA A 65 -13.64 -1.90 -24.34
C ALA A 65 -14.21 -0.47 -24.29
N VAL A 66 -13.74 0.35 -23.33
CA VAL A 66 -14.14 1.75 -23.23
C VAL A 66 -13.65 2.55 -24.44
N ILE A 67 -12.37 2.44 -24.83
CA ILE A 67 -11.84 3.16 -26.00
C ILE A 67 -12.62 2.76 -27.25
N ALA A 68 -12.80 1.44 -27.50
CA ALA A 68 -13.55 0.95 -28.66
C ALA A 68 -15.00 1.47 -28.66
N SER A 69 -15.68 1.45 -27.51
CA SER A 69 -17.02 1.99 -27.35
C SER A 69 -17.08 3.50 -27.61
N GLN A 70 -16.10 4.26 -27.09
CA GLN A 70 -16.07 5.71 -27.31
C GLN A 70 -15.78 6.08 -28.77
N ILE A 71 -14.94 5.34 -29.49
CA ILE A 71 -14.72 5.52 -30.94
C ILE A 71 -16.08 5.40 -31.67
N LYS A 72 -16.86 4.35 -31.37
CA LYS A 72 -18.18 4.14 -31.94
C LYS A 72 -19.17 5.25 -31.57
N MET A 73 -19.23 5.62 -30.29
CA MET A 73 -20.15 6.69 -29.80
C MET A 73 -19.82 8.06 -30.39
N MET A 74 -18.58 8.28 -30.77
CA MET A 74 -18.11 9.52 -31.41
C MET A 74 -18.28 9.51 -32.93
N GLY A 75 -18.69 8.39 -33.53
CA GLY A 75 -18.82 8.22 -34.98
C GLY A 75 -17.47 8.28 -35.69
N LEU A 76 -16.45 7.69 -35.12
CA LEU A 76 -15.05 7.74 -35.60
C LEU A 76 -14.54 6.38 -36.10
N GLU A 77 -15.44 5.43 -36.39
CA GLU A 77 -15.07 4.08 -36.81
C GLU A 77 -14.24 4.06 -38.09
N ASP A 78 -14.51 4.96 -39.01
CA ASP A 78 -13.75 5.08 -40.27
C ASP A 78 -12.30 5.55 -40.10
N TYR A 79 -11.98 6.08 -38.93
CA TYR A 79 -10.64 6.58 -38.60
C TYR A 79 -9.81 5.62 -37.75
N PHE A 80 -10.39 4.48 -37.30
CA PHE A 80 -9.71 3.53 -36.45
C PHE A 80 -9.96 2.08 -36.88
N ILE A 81 -8.88 1.31 -36.88
CA ILE A 81 -8.92 -0.13 -37.08
C ILE A 81 -8.79 -0.81 -35.71
N ILE A 82 -9.86 -1.50 -35.30
CA ILE A 82 -9.95 -2.14 -33.98
C ILE A 82 -9.53 -3.61 -34.13
N HIS A 83 -8.32 -3.97 -33.72
CA HIS A 83 -7.81 -5.33 -33.67
C HIS A 83 -8.03 -5.93 -32.28
N HIS A 84 -7.85 -7.25 -32.15
CA HIS A 84 -8.10 -7.99 -30.91
C HIS A 84 -7.30 -7.47 -29.68
N ASN A 85 -6.10 -6.93 -29.86
CA ASN A 85 -5.17 -6.49 -28.79
C ASN A 85 -4.55 -5.09 -29.03
N GLN A 86 -4.94 -4.40 -30.08
CA GLN A 86 -4.49 -3.03 -30.34
C GLN A 86 -5.56 -2.27 -31.12
N ILE A 87 -5.52 -0.98 -31.06
CA ILE A 87 -6.35 -0.08 -31.85
C ILE A 87 -5.40 0.85 -32.60
N LYS A 88 -5.56 0.95 -33.92
CA LYS A 88 -4.73 1.82 -34.76
C LYS A 88 -5.59 2.88 -35.43
N SER A 89 -5.05 4.12 -35.47
CA SER A 89 -5.64 5.17 -36.28
C SER A 89 -5.10 5.15 -37.70
N VAL A 90 -5.87 5.65 -38.66
CA VAL A 90 -5.47 5.78 -40.07
C VAL A 90 -4.23 6.68 -40.27
N ASN A 91 -3.91 7.57 -39.35
CA ASN A 91 -2.72 8.41 -39.39
C ASN A 91 -1.47 7.76 -38.78
N GLY A 92 -1.55 6.49 -38.33
CA GLY A 92 -0.43 5.75 -37.78
C GLY A 92 -0.38 5.66 -36.26
N SER A 93 -1.22 6.42 -35.55
CA SER A 93 -1.29 6.32 -34.07
C SER A 93 -1.74 4.94 -33.62
N SER A 94 -1.22 4.50 -32.48
CA SER A 94 -1.56 3.18 -31.93
C SER A 94 -1.84 3.22 -30.43
N PHE A 95 -2.84 2.43 -30.00
CA PHE A 95 -3.11 2.11 -28.62
C PHE A 95 -2.60 0.71 -28.32
N ILE A 96 -1.73 0.59 -27.34
CA ILE A 96 -1.19 -0.67 -26.80
C ILE A 96 -1.83 -0.91 -25.43
N PHE A 97 -2.19 -2.15 -25.14
CA PHE A 97 -2.87 -2.53 -23.91
C PHE A 97 -2.09 -3.62 -23.19
N ASP A 98 -1.49 -3.30 -22.04
CA ASP A 98 -0.65 -4.24 -21.31
C ASP A 98 -0.77 -4.13 -19.80
N GLY A 99 -0.59 -5.28 -19.09
CA GLY A 99 -0.60 -5.39 -17.64
C GLY A 99 0.82 -5.29 -17.08
N LEU A 100 1.00 -4.50 -16.02
CA LEU A 100 2.31 -4.27 -15.44
C LEU A 100 2.88 -5.51 -14.75
N LYS A 101 2.06 -6.25 -14.00
CA LYS A 101 2.55 -7.34 -13.13
C LYS A 101 3.08 -8.56 -13.88
N VAL A 102 2.56 -8.88 -15.04
CA VAL A 102 2.92 -10.10 -15.80
C VAL A 102 3.89 -9.78 -16.93
N ASN A 103 3.70 -8.65 -17.60
CA ASN A 103 4.40 -8.28 -18.84
C ASN A 103 5.32 -7.09 -18.70
N ILE A 104 5.75 -6.78 -17.49
CA ILE A 104 6.57 -5.58 -17.24
C ILE A 104 7.87 -5.56 -18.07
N ASN A 105 8.42 -6.74 -18.39
CA ASN A 105 9.59 -6.85 -19.26
C ASN A 105 9.28 -6.56 -20.74
N GLU A 106 8.07 -6.86 -21.21
CA GLU A 106 7.60 -6.49 -22.55
C GLU A 106 7.37 -4.98 -22.64
N VAL A 107 6.79 -4.38 -21.59
CA VAL A 107 6.64 -2.92 -21.47
C VAL A 107 7.99 -2.22 -21.48
N LYS A 108 9.02 -2.75 -20.79
CA LYS A 108 10.40 -2.21 -20.82
C LYS A 108 11.00 -2.16 -22.21
N SER A 109 10.67 -3.11 -23.08
CA SER A 109 11.21 -3.19 -24.45
C SER A 109 10.41 -2.38 -25.46
N THR A 110 9.27 -1.79 -25.07
CA THR A 110 8.47 -0.95 -25.92
C THR A 110 9.07 0.45 -25.99
N GLU A 111 9.60 0.82 -27.16
CA GLU A 111 10.14 2.15 -27.44
C GLU A 111 9.08 3.08 -28.06
N GLY A 112 9.29 4.38 -27.96
CA GLY A 112 8.47 5.36 -28.67
C GLY A 112 7.09 5.59 -28.07
N ILE A 113 6.91 5.37 -26.76
CA ILE A 113 5.64 5.67 -26.07
C ILE A 113 5.58 7.17 -25.77
N ASP A 114 4.56 7.84 -26.31
CA ASP A 114 4.32 9.27 -26.13
C ASP A 114 3.40 9.54 -24.94
N ILE A 115 2.39 8.71 -24.75
CA ILE A 115 1.43 8.86 -23.64
C ILE A 115 1.27 7.51 -22.93
N CYS A 116 1.40 7.52 -21.61
CA CYS A 116 1.09 6.37 -20.78
C CYS A 116 -0.13 6.67 -19.90
N TRP A 117 -1.23 5.94 -20.13
CA TRP A 117 -2.40 6.01 -19.28
C TRP A 117 -2.44 4.83 -18.32
N VAL A 118 -2.28 5.12 -17.02
CA VAL A 118 -2.40 4.14 -15.94
C VAL A 118 -3.80 4.27 -15.32
N GLU A 119 -4.64 3.29 -15.58
CA GLU A 119 -6.03 3.25 -15.11
C GLU A 119 -6.19 2.30 -13.92
N GLU A 120 -7.06 2.63 -12.95
CA GLU A 120 -7.12 2.00 -11.62
C GLU A 120 -5.77 1.96 -10.90
N ALA A 121 -5.03 3.04 -10.98
CA ALA A 121 -3.67 3.15 -10.50
C ALA A 121 -3.52 2.96 -8.97
N GLN A 122 -4.60 2.98 -8.20
CA GLN A 122 -4.58 2.61 -6.77
C GLN A 122 -4.08 1.18 -6.53
N ASN A 123 -4.11 0.33 -7.55
CA ASN A 123 -3.65 -1.06 -7.46
C ASN A 123 -2.19 -1.23 -7.92
N THR A 124 -1.55 -0.17 -8.43
CA THR A 124 -0.19 -0.24 -8.99
C THR A 124 0.84 -0.30 -7.86
N SER A 125 1.70 -1.32 -7.91
CA SER A 125 2.75 -1.55 -6.93
C SER A 125 3.92 -0.57 -7.11
N ASP A 126 4.74 -0.39 -6.05
CA ASP A 126 5.97 0.40 -6.13
C ASP A 126 6.92 -0.15 -7.19
N GLU A 127 7.10 -1.47 -7.24
CA GLU A 127 7.93 -2.13 -8.25
C GLU A 127 7.48 -1.81 -9.68
N SER A 128 6.15 -1.81 -9.92
CA SER A 128 5.60 -1.44 -11.22
C SER A 128 5.89 0.03 -11.57
N TRP A 129 5.79 0.94 -10.60
CA TRP A 129 6.14 2.36 -10.80
C TRP A 129 7.62 2.59 -11.06
N GLU A 130 8.50 1.92 -10.33
CA GLU A 130 9.95 2.03 -10.52
C GLU A 130 10.41 1.60 -11.90
N ILE A 131 9.69 0.67 -12.51
CA ILE A 131 9.97 0.20 -13.87
C ILE A 131 9.28 1.07 -14.91
N LEU A 132 8.02 1.43 -14.71
CA LEU A 132 7.22 2.13 -15.70
C LEU A 132 7.72 3.56 -15.95
N ILE A 133 8.06 4.30 -14.87
CA ILE A 133 8.47 5.70 -15.00
C ILE A 133 9.68 5.88 -15.91
N PRO A 134 10.80 5.15 -15.73
CA PRO A 134 11.96 5.29 -16.62
C PRO A 134 11.74 4.67 -18.02
N THR A 135 10.73 3.83 -18.20
CA THR A 135 10.39 3.26 -19.52
C THR A 135 9.75 4.31 -20.44
N ILE A 136 8.92 5.20 -19.89
CA ILE A 136 8.29 6.29 -20.66
C ILE A 136 9.28 7.45 -20.78
N ARG A 137 10.13 7.42 -21.80
CA ARG A 137 11.30 8.30 -21.94
C ARG A 137 11.37 9.10 -23.26
N THR A 138 10.37 8.97 -24.12
CA THR A 138 10.25 9.79 -25.33
C THR A 138 10.19 11.27 -24.94
N GLU A 139 10.89 12.12 -25.66
CA GLU A 139 10.86 13.57 -25.42
C GLU A 139 9.42 14.10 -25.53
N GLY A 140 8.99 14.87 -24.52
CA GLY A 140 7.61 15.36 -24.44
C GLY A 140 6.57 14.32 -24.01
N SER A 141 6.97 13.07 -23.73
CA SER A 141 6.04 12.03 -23.24
C SER A 141 5.49 12.37 -21.85
N TYR A 142 4.30 11.85 -21.53
CA TYR A 142 3.65 12.13 -20.25
C TYR A 142 2.76 11.00 -19.77
N PHE A 143 2.43 11.06 -18.48
CA PHE A 143 1.50 10.14 -17.84
C PHE A 143 0.13 10.77 -17.61
N ILE A 144 -0.91 9.97 -17.81
CA ILE A 144 -2.25 10.22 -17.28
C ILE A 144 -2.53 9.12 -16.26
N ILE A 145 -2.82 9.50 -15.01
CA ILE A 145 -3.02 8.59 -13.91
C ILE A 145 -4.44 8.77 -13.41
N THR A 146 -5.25 7.72 -13.50
CA THR A 146 -6.64 7.74 -13.02
C THR A 146 -6.84 6.67 -11.96
N MET A 147 -7.41 7.07 -10.81
CA MET A 147 -7.64 6.17 -9.69
C MET A 147 -8.85 6.54 -8.84
N ASN A 148 -9.48 5.55 -8.25
CA ASN A 148 -10.33 5.79 -7.11
C ASN A 148 -9.44 6.02 -5.89
N THR A 149 -9.86 6.88 -4.97
CA THR A 149 -9.13 7.04 -3.72
C THR A 149 -9.26 5.78 -2.90
N GLY A 150 -8.14 5.15 -2.61
CA GLY A 150 -8.02 4.00 -1.72
C GLY A 150 -7.50 4.43 -0.35
N SER A 151 -6.41 3.80 0.09
CA SER A 151 -5.66 4.17 1.28
C SER A 151 -4.61 5.23 0.95
N LYS A 152 -4.28 6.09 1.92
CA LYS A 152 -3.10 6.97 1.82
C LYS A 152 -1.78 6.20 1.74
N LEU A 153 -1.80 4.94 2.18
CA LEU A 153 -0.65 4.04 2.13
C LEU A 153 -0.46 3.37 0.75
N ASP A 154 -1.39 3.56 -0.18
CA ASP A 154 -1.23 3.04 -1.54
C ASP A 154 -0.03 3.73 -2.21
N PRO A 155 0.90 2.99 -2.86
CA PRO A 155 2.11 3.54 -3.47
C PRO A 155 1.82 4.70 -4.43
N THR A 156 0.76 4.60 -5.22
CA THR A 156 0.34 5.65 -6.13
C THR A 156 -0.12 6.89 -5.38
N TYR A 157 -0.86 6.73 -4.25
CA TYR A 157 -1.31 7.85 -3.44
C TYR A 157 -0.13 8.59 -2.82
N SER A 158 0.76 7.86 -2.15
CA SER A 158 1.97 8.43 -1.54
C SER A 158 2.86 9.15 -2.55
N ARG A 159 3.08 8.56 -3.74
CA ARG A 159 4.00 9.08 -4.76
C ARG A 159 3.46 10.30 -5.51
N PHE A 160 2.16 10.32 -5.83
CA PHE A 160 1.61 11.32 -6.75
C PHE A 160 0.61 12.29 -6.12
N ILE A 161 0.09 11.99 -4.92
CA ILE A 161 -0.88 12.85 -4.23
C ILE A 161 -0.24 13.51 -3.01
N ASP A 162 0.40 12.74 -2.12
CA ASP A 162 1.08 13.29 -0.95
C ASP A 162 2.42 13.95 -1.32
N ASN A 163 3.18 13.35 -2.25
CA ASN A 163 4.50 13.83 -2.70
C ASN A 163 4.55 13.95 -4.23
N PRO A 164 3.78 14.85 -4.85
CA PRO A 164 3.72 14.94 -6.31
C PRO A 164 5.08 15.32 -6.89
N PRO A 165 5.56 14.57 -7.91
CA PRO A 165 6.78 14.91 -8.63
C PRO A 165 6.70 16.30 -9.29
N PRO A 166 7.83 16.92 -9.65
CA PRO A 166 7.83 18.13 -10.47
C PRO A 166 7.00 17.96 -11.76
N GLU A 167 6.46 19.05 -12.28
CA GLU A 167 5.62 19.06 -13.48
C GLU A 167 4.36 18.19 -13.37
N SER A 168 3.79 18.09 -12.17
CA SER A 168 2.55 17.39 -11.91
C SER A 168 1.35 18.33 -11.85
N VAL A 169 0.20 17.86 -12.34
CA VAL A 169 -1.11 18.40 -11.98
C VAL A 169 -1.90 17.29 -11.28
N VAL A 170 -2.36 17.57 -10.06
CA VAL A 170 -3.08 16.62 -9.21
C VAL A 170 -4.46 17.18 -8.90
N LYS A 171 -5.51 16.42 -9.26
CA LYS A 171 -6.90 16.87 -9.09
C LYS A 171 -7.77 15.80 -8.46
N LEU A 172 -8.39 16.18 -7.36
CA LEU A 172 -9.55 15.46 -6.82
C LEU A 172 -10.73 15.76 -7.71
N VAL A 173 -11.40 14.71 -8.22
CA VAL A 173 -12.60 14.79 -9.03
C VAL A 173 -13.67 13.85 -8.51
N THR A 174 -14.88 14.35 -8.39
CA THR A 174 -16.01 13.63 -7.82
C THR A 174 -17.16 13.53 -8.81
N TYR A 175 -18.26 12.90 -8.44
CA TYR A 175 -19.47 12.87 -9.23
C TYR A 175 -20.04 14.28 -9.49
N GLU A 176 -19.78 15.24 -8.61
CA GLU A 176 -20.23 16.64 -8.74
C GLU A 176 -19.56 17.36 -9.91
N ASP A 177 -18.36 16.94 -10.29
CA ASP A 177 -17.62 17.45 -11.45
C ASP A 177 -18.11 16.86 -12.78
N ASN A 178 -19.01 15.87 -12.75
CA ASN A 178 -19.48 15.15 -13.93
C ASN A 178 -20.92 15.54 -14.30
N PRO A 179 -21.12 16.48 -15.23
CA PRO A 179 -22.47 16.88 -15.67
C PRO A 179 -23.20 15.78 -16.47
N PHE A 180 -22.56 14.65 -16.74
CA PHE A 180 -23.11 13.55 -17.53
C PHE A 180 -23.33 12.29 -16.69
N ILE A 181 -23.39 12.40 -15.37
CA ILE A 181 -23.63 11.25 -14.48
C ILE A 181 -25.03 10.69 -14.74
N PRO A 182 -25.19 9.34 -14.92
CA PRO A 182 -26.51 8.73 -15.10
C PRO A 182 -27.38 8.84 -13.85
N ASP A 183 -28.70 9.03 -14.04
CA ASP A 183 -29.66 9.08 -12.93
C ASP A 183 -29.62 7.85 -12.02
N THR A 184 -29.34 6.68 -12.58
CA THR A 184 -29.16 5.44 -11.80
C THR A 184 -28.05 5.58 -10.78
N LEU A 185 -26.90 6.14 -11.16
CA LEU A 185 -25.79 6.37 -10.23
C LEU A 185 -26.12 7.47 -9.20
N ILE A 186 -26.89 8.49 -9.57
CA ILE A 186 -27.35 9.54 -8.64
C ILE A 186 -28.21 8.90 -7.54
N LYS A 187 -29.14 8.00 -7.88
CA LYS A 187 -29.99 7.31 -6.91
C LYS A 187 -29.17 6.43 -5.96
N GLU A 188 -28.20 5.68 -6.47
CA GLU A 188 -27.30 4.87 -5.65
C GLU A 188 -26.44 5.73 -4.71
N MET A 189 -25.95 6.86 -5.19
CA MET A 189 -25.20 7.83 -4.40
C MET A 189 -26.06 8.39 -3.25
N GLN A 190 -27.29 8.83 -3.56
CA GLN A 190 -28.22 9.36 -2.56
C GLN A 190 -28.54 8.31 -1.50
N TYR A 191 -28.85 7.07 -1.91
CA TYR A 191 -29.09 5.98 -1.00
C TYR A 191 -27.87 5.72 -0.08
N CYS A 192 -26.66 5.71 -0.64
CA CYS A 192 -25.43 5.55 0.13
C CYS A 192 -25.24 6.68 1.15
N ARG A 193 -25.47 7.94 0.73
CA ARG A 193 -25.36 9.12 1.59
C ARG A 193 -26.33 9.06 2.78
N ASP A 194 -27.57 8.66 2.52
CA ASP A 194 -28.63 8.69 3.51
C ASP A 194 -28.54 7.51 4.51
N ASN A 195 -27.89 6.39 4.14
CA ASN A 195 -27.77 5.20 4.98
C ASN A 195 -26.38 4.96 5.58
N ASP A 196 -25.31 5.47 4.93
CA ASP A 196 -23.92 5.27 5.39
C ASP A 196 -23.06 6.45 4.89
N TYR A 197 -23.04 7.50 5.68
CA TYR A 197 -22.36 8.72 5.30
C TYR A 197 -20.84 8.57 5.17
N ALA A 198 -20.21 7.75 6.01
CA ALA A 198 -18.75 7.49 5.93
C ALA A 198 -18.40 6.75 4.63
N LYS A 199 -19.23 5.78 4.23
CA LYS A 199 -19.11 5.09 2.96
C LYS A 199 -19.35 6.02 1.78
N TYR A 200 -20.31 6.94 1.87
CA TYR A 200 -20.55 7.97 0.87
C TYR A 200 -19.33 8.87 0.69
N GLU A 201 -18.76 9.38 1.78
CA GLU A 201 -17.54 10.20 1.71
C GLU A 201 -16.38 9.50 1.01
N HIS A 202 -16.20 8.21 1.30
CA HIS A 202 -15.14 7.43 0.66
C HIS A 202 -15.45 7.14 -0.83
N ILE A 203 -16.62 6.55 -1.12
CA ILE A 203 -16.93 6.04 -2.46
C ILE A 203 -17.23 7.18 -3.44
N TRP A 204 -17.94 8.22 -3.01
CA TRP A 204 -18.48 9.24 -3.90
C TRP A 204 -17.70 10.55 -3.84
N LEU A 205 -17.26 11.00 -2.65
CA LEU A 205 -16.45 12.20 -2.50
C LEU A 205 -14.94 11.94 -2.63
N GLY A 206 -14.51 10.68 -2.67
CA GLY A 206 -13.12 10.34 -2.83
C GLY A 206 -12.25 10.68 -1.62
N LYS A 207 -12.84 10.74 -0.42
CA LYS A 207 -12.04 10.79 0.80
C LYS A 207 -11.27 9.48 0.94
N SER A 208 -9.98 9.55 1.24
CA SER A 208 -9.21 8.35 1.57
C SER A 208 -9.90 7.65 2.74
N ARG A 209 -9.92 6.33 2.73
CA ARG A 209 -10.29 5.61 3.95
C ARG A 209 -9.33 6.05 5.04
N GLU A 210 -9.84 6.77 6.01
CA GLU A 210 -9.14 6.87 7.28
C GLU A 210 -8.94 5.45 7.76
N ILE A 211 -7.72 5.14 8.11
CA ILE A 211 -7.16 3.87 8.58
C ILE A 211 -8.22 2.78 8.64
N SER A 212 -8.25 1.90 7.66
CA SER A 212 -9.23 0.81 7.53
C SER A 212 -9.45 0.15 8.89
N ASP A 213 -10.71 -0.11 9.27
CA ASP A 213 -11.06 -0.94 10.44
C ASP A 213 -10.32 -2.30 10.44
N SER A 214 -9.72 -2.67 9.32
CA SER A 214 -8.87 -3.84 9.19
C SER A 214 -7.47 -3.67 9.78
N VAL A 215 -6.94 -2.44 9.91
CA VAL A 215 -5.59 -2.22 10.47
C VAL A 215 -5.63 -2.39 11.99
N ILE A 216 -4.90 -3.39 12.46
CA ILE A 216 -4.99 -3.90 13.83
C ILE A 216 -4.53 -2.86 14.87
N PHE A 217 -3.49 -2.09 14.57
CA PHE A 217 -2.91 -1.08 15.47
C PHE A 217 -3.31 0.35 15.12
N ALA A 218 -4.31 0.55 14.29
CA ALA A 218 -4.83 1.86 13.93
C ALA A 218 -5.22 2.69 15.14
N GLY A 219 -4.60 3.87 15.33
CA GLY A 219 -4.85 4.76 16.45
C GLY A 219 -4.45 4.20 17.84
N ARG A 220 -3.69 3.08 17.88
CA ARG A 220 -3.26 2.43 19.12
C ARG A 220 -1.80 2.68 19.46
N PHE A 221 -1.06 3.41 18.64
CA PHE A 221 0.31 3.81 18.92
C PHE A 221 0.53 5.29 18.62
N GLU A 222 1.52 5.85 19.26
CA GLU A 222 1.98 7.22 19.07
C GLU A 222 3.45 7.19 18.66
N VAL A 223 3.84 8.05 17.72
CA VAL A 223 5.25 8.26 17.37
C VAL A 223 5.75 9.44 18.15
N LYS A 224 6.75 9.23 19.02
CA LYS A 224 7.30 10.27 19.87
C LYS A 224 8.77 10.01 20.16
N SER A 225 9.62 11.05 20.05
CA SER A 225 11.03 10.94 20.42
C SER A 225 11.18 10.50 21.87
N LEU A 226 11.96 9.45 22.08
CA LEU A 226 12.26 8.89 23.39
C LEU A 226 13.59 9.41 23.96
N LYS A 227 14.33 10.25 23.19
CA LYS A 227 15.66 10.79 23.56
C LYS A 227 15.61 11.67 24.81
N ASP A 228 14.46 12.32 25.04
CA ASP A 228 14.24 13.26 26.15
C ASP A 228 13.39 12.66 27.27
N LEU A 229 13.05 11.36 27.18
CA LEU A 229 12.28 10.68 28.22
C LEU A 229 13.23 10.13 29.30
N GLU A 230 13.19 10.75 30.48
CA GLU A 230 13.81 10.18 31.68
C GLU A 230 12.95 9.01 32.16
N PHE A 231 13.36 7.80 31.83
CA PHE A 231 12.75 6.61 32.40
C PHE A 231 13.19 6.45 33.87
N PRO A 232 12.25 6.18 34.79
CA PRO A 232 12.59 5.85 36.19
C PRO A 232 13.47 4.59 36.19
N LYS A 233 14.73 4.72 36.61
CA LYS A 233 15.76 3.64 36.47
C LYS A 233 15.35 2.30 37.07
N ASP A 234 14.51 2.31 38.10
CA ASP A 234 14.07 1.11 38.82
C ASP A 234 12.73 0.53 38.32
N ALA A 235 12.00 1.24 37.49
CA ALA A 235 10.65 0.86 37.02
C ALA A 235 10.65 0.33 35.58
N VAL A 236 11.71 0.57 34.79
CA VAL A 236 11.77 0.19 33.40
C VAL A 236 12.48 -1.14 33.21
N ARG A 237 11.84 -2.05 32.49
CA ARG A 237 12.44 -3.31 32.07
C ARG A 237 12.57 -3.35 30.55
N TYR A 238 13.79 -3.65 30.08
CA TYR A 238 14.08 -3.80 28.67
C TYR A 238 13.96 -5.27 28.24
N TYR A 239 13.38 -5.48 27.06
CA TYR A 239 13.21 -6.79 26.46
C TYR A 239 13.69 -6.73 25.02
N TYR A 240 14.22 -7.83 24.51
CA TYR A 240 14.79 -7.92 23.18
C TYR A 240 14.18 -9.11 22.46
N GLY A 241 13.70 -8.86 21.25
CA GLY A 241 13.13 -9.89 20.39
C GLY A 241 13.72 -9.85 19.00
N MET A 242 13.85 -11.02 18.40
CA MET A 242 14.47 -11.17 17.10
C MET A 242 13.65 -12.10 16.22
N ASP A 243 13.35 -11.63 15.01
CA ASP A 243 12.76 -12.42 13.93
C ASP A 243 13.80 -12.67 12.84
N PHE A 244 13.96 -13.95 12.43
CA PHE A 244 14.98 -14.35 11.47
C PHE A 244 14.42 -14.37 10.06
N GLY A 245 14.89 -13.51 9.18
CA GLY A 245 14.71 -13.58 7.74
C GLY A 245 15.99 -13.95 6.99
N PHE A 246 15.92 -14.08 5.67
CA PHE A 246 17.11 -14.27 4.85
C PHE A 246 16.97 -13.63 3.46
N SER A 247 16.21 -14.20 2.56
CA SER A 247 16.17 -13.77 1.14
C SER A 247 15.21 -12.60 0.93
N SER A 248 13.92 -12.89 0.92
CA SER A 248 12.83 -11.88 0.77
C SER A 248 12.43 -11.26 2.09
N ASP A 249 12.72 -11.93 3.20
CA ASP A 249 12.29 -11.53 4.53
C ASP A 249 13.48 -10.95 5.30
N PRO A 250 13.31 -9.82 5.99
CA PRO A 250 14.36 -9.19 6.76
C PRO A 250 14.66 -9.95 8.05
N THR A 251 15.89 -9.86 8.51
CA THR A 251 16.21 -10.16 9.92
C THR A 251 15.97 -8.90 10.73
N VAL A 252 15.17 -9.03 11.78
CA VAL A 252 14.74 -7.90 12.63
C VAL A 252 15.17 -8.13 14.07
N LEU A 253 15.70 -7.11 14.73
CA LEU A 253 16.01 -7.09 16.16
C LEU A 253 15.40 -5.82 16.76
N ILE A 254 14.52 -6.00 17.75
CA ILE A 254 13.81 -4.92 18.43
C ILE A 254 14.18 -4.87 19.90
N GLU A 255 14.39 -3.66 20.39
CA GLU A 255 14.41 -3.34 21.82
C GLU A 255 13.10 -2.69 22.22
N VAL A 256 12.47 -3.23 23.24
CA VAL A 256 11.29 -2.60 23.86
C VAL A 256 11.53 -2.36 25.34
N ALA A 257 11.00 -1.26 25.83
CA ALA A 257 10.94 -0.96 27.26
C ALA A 257 9.49 -1.02 27.73
N VAL A 258 9.23 -1.58 28.91
CA VAL A 258 7.89 -1.65 29.48
C VAL A 258 7.89 -0.98 30.84
N CYS A 259 6.97 -0.01 31.05
CA CYS A 259 6.76 0.72 32.26
C CYS A 259 5.29 1.13 32.38
N ASP A 260 4.64 0.89 33.52
CA ASP A 260 3.29 1.36 33.85
C ASP A 260 2.24 1.13 32.75
N ASN A 261 2.20 -0.07 32.21
CA ASN A 261 1.31 -0.48 31.10
C ASN A 261 1.53 0.29 29.78
N ILE A 262 2.72 0.92 29.62
CA ILE A 262 3.15 1.53 28.39
C ILE A 262 4.30 0.68 27.82
N LEU A 263 4.21 0.35 26.55
CA LEU A 263 5.24 -0.33 25.78
C LEU A 263 5.91 0.71 24.88
N TYR A 264 7.21 0.87 25.04
CA TYR A 264 8.03 1.76 24.22
C TYR A 264 8.86 0.92 23.27
N VAL A 265 8.75 1.15 21.98
CA VAL A 265 9.69 0.60 20.99
C VAL A 265 10.81 1.61 20.87
N THR A 266 11.96 1.28 21.44
CA THR A 266 13.07 2.24 21.66
C THR A 266 14.10 2.19 20.55
N ARG A 267 14.41 1.01 20.02
CA ARG A 267 15.38 0.82 18.94
C ARG A 267 15.01 -0.35 18.06
N GLU A 268 15.29 -0.24 16.78
CA GLU A 268 15.17 -1.32 15.81
C GLU A 268 16.43 -1.50 14.99
N LYS A 269 16.68 -2.73 14.58
CA LYS A 269 17.59 -3.09 13.48
C LYS A 269 16.82 -3.95 12.50
N TYR A 270 16.94 -3.63 11.23
CA TYR A 270 16.20 -4.27 10.16
C TYR A 270 17.12 -4.44 8.95
N GLN A 271 17.37 -5.67 8.50
CA GLN A 271 18.30 -5.93 7.43
C GLN A 271 17.90 -7.13 6.57
N LEU A 272 17.85 -6.93 5.26
CA LEU A 272 17.75 -8.01 4.27
C LEU A 272 19.13 -8.63 4.01
N HIS A 273 19.14 -9.88 3.58
CA HIS A 273 20.35 -10.63 3.18
C HIS A 273 21.46 -10.62 4.23
N LEU A 274 21.10 -10.68 5.52
CA LEU A 274 22.07 -10.74 6.61
C LEU A 274 22.60 -12.17 6.74
N GLU A 275 23.89 -12.36 6.46
CA GLU A 275 24.55 -13.66 6.57
C GLU A 275 24.75 -14.08 8.03
N ILE A 276 24.73 -15.40 8.27
CA ILE A 276 24.77 -15.96 9.64
C ILE A 276 26.04 -15.58 10.41
N ASP A 277 27.15 -15.44 9.73
CA ASP A 277 28.44 -15.06 10.32
C ASP A 277 28.51 -13.58 10.72
N GLN A 278 27.69 -12.73 10.12
CA GLN A 278 27.56 -11.31 10.43
C GLN A 278 26.67 -11.05 11.64
N LEU A 279 25.72 -11.97 11.94
CA LEU A 279 24.76 -11.83 13.02
C LEU A 279 25.38 -11.45 14.39
N PRO A 280 26.47 -12.09 14.88
CA PRO A 280 27.01 -11.75 16.19
C PRO A 280 27.48 -10.30 16.31
N LYS A 281 28.11 -9.75 15.26
CA LYS A 281 28.55 -8.35 15.23
C LYS A 281 27.33 -7.42 15.15
N TRP A 282 26.41 -7.73 14.26
CA TRP A 282 25.22 -6.95 14.03
C TRP A 282 24.32 -6.85 15.27
N ILE A 283 24.19 -7.94 16.05
CA ILE A 283 23.43 -7.97 17.31
C ILE A 283 24.13 -7.10 18.36
N LYS A 284 25.48 -7.20 18.51
CA LYS A 284 26.25 -6.48 19.53
C LYS A 284 26.21 -4.96 19.36
N GLU A 285 25.84 -4.44 18.21
CA GLU A 285 25.66 -3.01 18.00
C GLU A 285 24.42 -2.47 18.73
N LEU A 286 23.47 -3.33 19.11
CA LEU A 286 22.25 -2.94 19.82
C LEU A 286 22.15 -3.57 21.21
N VAL A 287 22.56 -4.82 21.35
CA VAL A 287 22.42 -5.61 22.59
C VAL A 287 23.82 -6.02 23.10
N SER A 288 24.14 -5.68 24.35
CA SER A 288 25.42 -6.04 24.96
C SER A 288 25.42 -7.47 25.52
N ASP A 289 24.70 -7.71 26.65
CA ASP A 289 24.66 -9.00 27.35
C ASP A 289 23.25 -9.38 27.83
N GLN A 290 22.23 -8.80 27.24
CA GLN A 290 20.85 -9.09 27.61
C GLN A 290 20.35 -10.32 26.84
N MET A 291 19.33 -10.99 27.40
CA MET A 291 18.67 -12.14 26.77
C MET A 291 17.80 -11.69 25.61
N ILE A 292 18.02 -12.27 24.44
CA ILE A 292 17.20 -12.04 23.24
C ILE A 292 16.30 -13.26 23.03
N THR A 293 15.00 -13.04 22.87
CA THR A 293 14.07 -14.10 22.50
C THR A 293 13.90 -14.10 20.98
N CYS A 294 14.26 -15.24 20.37
CA CYS A 294 14.31 -15.39 18.91
C CYS A 294 13.18 -16.27 18.40
N ASP A 295 12.83 -16.10 17.13
CA ASP A 295 11.98 -17.04 16.43
C ASP A 295 12.50 -18.50 16.58
N ASN A 296 11.58 -19.45 16.69
CA ASN A 296 11.88 -20.87 16.87
C ASN A 296 11.96 -21.67 15.56
N SER A 297 11.74 -21.04 14.43
CA SER A 297 11.79 -21.69 13.10
C SER A 297 13.22 -22.05 12.68
N ARG A 298 14.24 -21.43 13.32
CA ARG A 298 15.67 -21.62 13.01
C ARG A 298 16.51 -21.98 14.25
N PRO A 299 16.31 -23.16 14.84
CA PRO A 299 17.02 -23.58 16.04
C PRO A 299 18.55 -23.68 15.82
N GLU A 300 18.99 -23.97 14.59
CA GLU A 300 20.39 -23.97 14.21
C GLU A 300 21.04 -22.58 14.34
N THR A 301 20.33 -21.53 13.99
CA THR A 301 20.81 -20.14 14.11
C THR A 301 20.89 -19.75 15.59
N VAL A 302 19.91 -20.11 16.39
CA VAL A 302 19.94 -19.90 17.85
C VAL A 302 21.16 -20.62 18.47
N SER A 303 21.39 -21.90 18.13
CA SER A 303 22.56 -22.66 18.61
C SER A 303 23.89 -22.05 18.15
N TYR A 304 23.95 -21.52 16.94
CA TYR A 304 25.12 -20.83 16.41
C TYR A 304 25.46 -19.57 17.20
N LEU A 305 24.46 -18.76 17.55
CA LEU A 305 24.61 -17.53 18.34
C LEU A 305 25.03 -17.83 19.78
N ASP A 306 24.41 -18.82 20.40
CA ASP A 306 24.74 -19.25 21.78
C ASP A 306 26.21 -19.68 21.90
N LYS A 307 26.73 -20.49 20.94
CA LYS A 307 28.12 -20.85 20.86
C LYS A 307 29.10 -19.67 20.70
N ARG A 308 28.62 -18.51 20.34
CA ARG A 308 29.37 -17.23 20.21
C ARG A 308 29.13 -16.29 21.36
N HIS A 309 28.62 -16.81 22.48
CA HIS A 309 28.37 -16.07 23.70
C HIS A 309 27.35 -14.89 23.49
N ILE A 310 26.42 -15.06 22.57
CA ILE A 310 25.23 -14.20 22.48
C ILE A 310 24.13 -14.89 23.29
N ARG A 311 23.58 -14.19 24.25
CA ARG A 311 22.51 -14.73 25.11
C ARG A 311 21.19 -14.75 24.35
N VAL A 312 20.86 -15.89 23.79
CA VAL A 312 19.65 -16.11 22.98
C VAL A 312 18.85 -17.28 23.50
N ARG A 313 17.57 -17.26 23.28
CA ARG A 313 16.67 -18.40 23.49
C ARG A 313 15.59 -18.42 22.41
N SER A 314 15.10 -19.59 22.07
CA SER A 314 13.93 -19.72 21.20
C SER A 314 12.65 -19.27 21.91
N ASN A 315 11.74 -18.66 21.18
CA ASN A 315 10.41 -18.35 21.68
C ASN A 315 9.64 -19.63 22.02
N LYS A 316 8.67 -19.52 22.89
CA LYS A 316 7.69 -20.59 23.17
C LYS A 316 6.53 -20.48 22.20
N HIS A 317 6.03 -21.61 21.74
CA HIS A 317 4.88 -21.62 20.83
C HIS A 317 3.70 -20.87 21.44
N MET A 318 3.26 -19.83 20.74
CA MET A 318 2.11 -19.00 21.10
C MET A 318 1.37 -18.63 19.81
N LYS A 319 0.04 -18.66 19.83
CA LYS A 319 -0.74 -18.21 18.67
C LYS A 319 -0.48 -16.73 18.42
N VAL A 320 -0.33 -16.37 17.14
CA VAL A 320 -0.08 -14.98 16.73
C VAL A 320 -1.15 -14.04 17.29
N ILE A 321 -2.42 -14.46 17.20
CA ILE A 321 -3.54 -13.66 17.66
C ILE A 321 -3.49 -13.35 19.17
N ASP A 322 -3.04 -14.30 20.00
CA ASP A 322 -2.96 -14.09 21.44
C ASP A 322 -1.90 -13.03 21.79
N GLY A 323 -0.76 -13.04 21.07
CA GLY A 323 0.28 -12.05 21.23
C GLY A 323 -0.12 -10.67 20.74
N VAL A 324 -0.85 -10.61 19.64
CA VAL A 324 -1.40 -9.37 19.09
C VAL A 324 -2.43 -8.75 20.04
N GLU A 325 -3.36 -9.54 20.57
CA GLU A 325 -4.34 -9.04 21.55
C GLU A 325 -3.67 -8.56 22.84
N TYR A 326 -2.57 -9.22 23.25
CA TYR A 326 -1.81 -8.76 24.41
C TYR A 326 -1.11 -7.42 24.13
N LEU A 327 -0.52 -7.23 22.95
CA LEU A 327 0.04 -5.94 22.52
C LEU A 327 -0.98 -4.81 22.51
N LYS A 328 -2.22 -5.09 22.10
CA LYS A 328 -3.32 -4.11 22.13
C LYS A 328 -3.71 -3.66 23.53
N SER A 329 -3.33 -4.38 24.58
CA SER A 329 -3.60 -3.98 25.96
C SER A 329 -2.67 -2.88 26.46
N TYR A 330 -1.55 -2.62 25.78
CA TYR A 330 -0.62 -1.56 26.09
C TYR A 330 -0.97 -0.25 25.36
N LYS A 331 -0.65 0.88 25.99
CA LYS A 331 -0.37 2.11 25.23
C LYS A 331 1.00 1.94 24.59
N ILE A 332 1.09 2.05 23.27
CA ILE A 332 2.34 1.84 22.52
C ILE A 332 2.91 3.19 22.10
N ILE A 333 4.19 3.41 22.37
CA ILE A 333 4.94 4.57 21.92
C ILE A 333 6.15 4.07 21.13
N VAL A 334 6.32 4.58 19.91
CA VAL A 334 7.40 4.18 19.01
C VAL A 334 8.33 5.36 18.77
N ASP A 335 9.64 5.12 18.92
CA ASP A 335 10.63 6.13 18.58
C ASP A 335 10.59 6.41 17.06
N PRO A 336 10.67 7.67 16.62
CA PRO A 336 10.65 8.03 15.21
C PRO A 336 11.78 7.41 14.37
N ASP A 337 12.88 6.98 15.01
CA ASP A 337 13.98 6.29 14.32
C ASP A 337 13.61 4.82 13.99
N CYS A 338 12.53 4.25 14.56
CA CYS A 338 12.01 2.90 14.28
C CYS A 338 11.07 2.89 13.06
N LEU A 339 11.59 3.23 11.89
CA LEU A 339 10.80 3.46 10.68
C LEU A 339 10.04 2.21 10.19
N ASN A 340 10.66 1.03 10.29
CA ASN A 340 10.03 -0.22 9.84
C ASN A 340 8.91 -0.65 10.78
N THR A 341 9.10 -0.50 12.09
CA THR A 341 8.04 -0.73 13.10
C THR A 341 6.84 0.20 12.85
N ILE A 342 7.08 1.49 12.61
CA ILE A 342 6.02 2.47 12.28
C ILE A 342 5.29 2.04 11.00
N TYR A 343 6.03 1.63 9.96
CA TYR A 343 5.45 1.14 8.73
C TYR A 343 4.57 -0.09 8.96
N GLU A 344 5.07 -1.10 9.69
CA GLU A 344 4.30 -2.31 9.96
C GLU A 344 3.06 -2.03 10.81
N PHE A 345 3.13 -1.23 11.86
CA PHE A 345 1.96 -0.87 12.67
C PHE A 345 0.86 -0.16 11.87
N ASN A 346 1.23 0.60 10.86
CA ASN A 346 0.27 1.25 9.96
C ASN A 346 -0.33 0.30 8.91
N ASN A 347 0.32 -0.84 8.64
CA ASN A 347 -0.06 -1.76 7.56
C ASN A 347 -0.51 -3.14 8.02
N TYR A 348 -0.24 -3.51 9.27
CA TYR A 348 -0.61 -4.81 9.81
C TYR A 348 -2.12 -4.92 9.99
N SER A 349 -2.73 -5.76 9.18
CA SER A 349 -4.18 -5.75 9.01
C SER A 349 -4.79 -7.14 8.99
N ASN A 350 -6.05 -7.22 9.35
CA ASN A 350 -6.87 -8.40 9.11
C ASN A 350 -7.18 -8.54 7.60
N GLU A 351 -7.39 -9.76 7.14
CA GLU A 351 -7.96 -10.01 5.82
C GLU A 351 -9.36 -9.40 5.75
N VAL A 352 -9.71 -8.90 4.57
CA VAL A 352 -11.05 -8.35 4.31
C VAL A 352 -11.82 -9.35 3.46
N ASP A 353 -13.00 -9.75 3.93
CA ASP A 353 -13.92 -10.58 3.19
C ASP A 353 -14.34 -9.87 1.89
N LYS A 354 -14.08 -10.50 0.76
CA LYS A 354 -14.32 -9.91 -0.57
C LYS A 354 -15.78 -9.64 -0.88
N THR A 355 -16.69 -10.37 -0.23
CA THR A 355 -18.14 -10.29 -0.46
C THR A 355 -18.77 -9.20 0.39
N THR A 356 -18.40 -9.15 1.68
CA THR A 356 -19.00 -8.23 2.64
C THR A 356 -18.21 -6.93 2.81
N GLY A 357 -16.93 -6.90 2.38
CA GLY A 357 -16.02 -5.78 2.61
C GLY A 357 -15.62 -5.57 4.07
N LYS A 358 -15.95 -6.51 4.97
CA LYS A 358 -15.65 -6.41 6.41
C LYS A 358 -14.34 -7.12 6.77
N PRO A 359 -13.59 -6.64 7.78
CA PRO A 359 -12.43 -7.35 8.30
C PRO A 359 -12.83 -8.73 8.83
N THR A 360 -12.01 -9.73 8.55
CA THR A 360 -12.11 -11.07 9.14
C THR A 360 -11.27 -11.16 10.41
N THR A 361 -11.29 -12.30 11.09
CA THR A 361 -10.38 -12.57 12.21
C THR A 361 -9.00 -13.05 11.78
N ASN A 362 -8.79 -13.32 10.47
CA ASN A 362 -7.52 -13.76 9.94
C ASN A 362 -6.62 -12.57 9.68
N ILE A 363 -5.37 -12.67 10.10
CA ILE A 363 -4.35 -11.66 9.86
C ILE A 363 -3.78 -11.87 8.44
N LYS A 364 -3.68 -10.79 7.67
CA LYS A 364 -3.06 -10.80 6.35
C LYS A 364 -1.56 -11.05 6.51
N LYS A 365 -1.02 -11.99 5.75
CA LYS A 365 0.43 -12.29 5.75
C LYS A 365 1.25 -11.13 5.18
N GLY A 366 2.43 -10.91 5.78
CA GLY A 366 3.39 -9.87 5.40
C GLY A 366 3.29 -8.61 6.25
N ASN A 367 4.37 -7.85 6.30
CA ASN A 367 4.54 -6.68 7.16
C ASN A 367 4.36 -7.00 8.66
N ASP A 368 4.96 -8.08 9.13
CA ASP A 368 4.78 -8.64 10.47
C ASP A 368 6.10 -8.90 11.23
N HIS A 369 7.25 -8.68 10.62
CA HIS A 369 8.56 -9.02 11.18
C HIS A 369 8.93 -8.24 12.44
N CYS A 370 8.70 -6.92 12.44
CA CYS A 370 8.90 -6.08 13.64
C CYS A 370 7.87 -6.42 14.72
N ILE A 371 6.62 -6.65 14.34
CA ILE A 371 5.54 -7.01 15.25
C ILE A 371 5.82 -8.38 15.89
N ASP A 372 6.31 -9.34 15.12
CA ASP A 372 6.70 -10.66 15.62
C ASP A 372 7.91 -10.57 16.55
N ALA A 373 8.93 -9.79 16.21
CA ALA A 373 10.06 -9.53 17.09
C ALA A 373 9.62 -8.88 18.41
N ILE A 374 8.68 -7.91 18.40
CA ILE A 374 8.10 -7.32 19.62
C ILE A 374 7.37 -8.38 20.44
N ARG A 375 6.55 -9.23 19.82
CA ARG A 375 5.83 -10.33 20.50
C ARG A 375 6.79 -11.33 21.15
N TYR A 376 7.91 -11.64 20.50
CA TYR A 376 8.94 -12.50 21.07
C TYR A 376 9.63 -11.83 22.26
N ALA A 377 9.94 -10.53 22.15
CA ALA A 377 10.54 -9.77 23.24
C ALA A 377 9.73 -9.86 24.55
N ILE A 378 8.41 -9.68 24.45
CA ILE A 378 7.52 -9.60 25.64
C ILE A 378 6.84 -10.94 26.01
N GLN A 379 7.22 -12.05 25.38
CA GLN A 379 6.50 -13.33 25.58
C GLN A 379 6.43 -13.77 27.05
N ASP A 380 7.46 -13.49 27.88
CA ASP A 380 7.45 -13.85 29.28
C ASP A 380 6.38 -13.09 30.08
N LEU A 381 6.10 -11.85 29.70
CA LEU A 381 5.01 -11.06 30.29
C LEU A 381 3.67 -11.73 30.00
N ILE A 382 3.45 -12.11 28.73
CA ILE A 382 2.24 -12.78 28.28
C ILE A 382 2.01 -14.09 29.04
N ILE A 383 3.08 -14.89 29.20
CA ILE A 383 3.01 -16.20 29.89
C ILE A 383 2.73 -16.02 31.38
N ASN A 384 3.36 -15.03 32.02
CA ASN A 384 3.22 -14.80 33.46
C ASN A 384 1.82 -14.28 33.80
N ASP A 385 1.27 -13.36 33.02
CA ASP A 385 -0.07 -12.83 33.21
C ASP A 385 -1.14 -13.92 33.01
N ASN A 386 -0.97 -14.78 32.00
CA ASN A 386 -1.86 -15.92 31.79
C ASN A 386 -1.81 -16.96 32.94
N ARG A 387 -0.66 -17.13 33.60
CA ARG A 387 -0.54 -17.99 34.80
C ARG A 387 -1.19 -17.34 36.01
N ALA A 388 -1.04 -16.04 36.21
CA ALA A 388 -1.68 -15.31 37.29
C ALA A 388 -3.22 -15.40 37.21
N LEU A 389 -3.77 -15.21 36.00
CA LEU A 389 -5.21 -15.33 35.73
C LEU A 389 -5.74 -16.75 35.99
N LYS A 390 -4.97 -17.80 35.63
CA LYS A 390 -5.36 -19.19 35.93
C LYS A 390 -5.31 -19.50 37.42
N SER A 391 -4.29 -19.02 38.14
CA SER A 391 -4.16 -19.24 39.57
C SER A 391 -5.25 -18.51 40.38
N SER A 392 -5.71 -17.36 39.93
CA SER A 392 -6.82 -16.63 40.60
C SER A 392 -8.19 -17.34 40.43
N LYS A 393 -8.41 -17.99 39.26
CA LYS A 393 -9.64 -18.81 39.05
C LYS A 393 -9.72 -20.05 39.93
N TYR A 394 -8.60 -20.61 40.38
CA TYR A 394 -8.59 -21.77 41.29
C TYR A 394 -8.61 -21.38 42.78
N ARG A 395 -8.57 -20.11 43.13
CA ARG A 395 -8.71 -19.64 44.54
C ARG A 395 -10.12 -19.23 44.91
N LEU A 396 -11.10 -19.37 44.02
CA LEU A 396 -12.51 -19.05 44.22
C LEU A 396 -13.41 -20.31 44.38
N PHE A 397 -12.80 -21.45 44.73
CA PHE A 397 -13.52 -22.68 45.15
C PHE A 397 -12.94 -23.24 46.42
#